data_c6c2a7fca6b36b1f6f8c878c0545ea75
#
_entry.id   c6c2a7fca6b36b1f6f8c878c0545ea75
#
_cell.length_a   1.000
_cell.length_b   1.000
_cell.length_c   1.000
_cell.angle_alpha   90.00
_cell.angle_beta   90.00
_cell.angle_gamma   90.00
#
_symmetry.space_group_name_H-M   'P 1'
#
loop_
_entity.id
_entity.type
_entity.pdbx_description
1 polymer ?
#
loop_
_entity_poly.entity_id
_entity_poly.type
_entity_poly.pdbx_seq_one_letter_code
_entity_poly.pdbx_strand_id
1 'polypeptide(L)'
;MASALAPDGGRRTLGPDELARLMAQVDGHVDAYVVAGLTGLEANLLTELIVGWEPLAYTASRGWSVEAMHAGTAALTSQGLAANGSPTPAGKQLRDEIEATTDRLMQPVIDAMGEDLESLTSTLNTWSQQIVDRGWFPPDPYKRASG
;
A
#
# COMPACT_ATOMS: atom_id res chain seq x y z
N MET A 1 -12.21 29.47 7.52
CA MET A 1 -12.69 28.09 7.35
C MET A 1 -12.78 27.48 8.73
N ALA A 2 -13.98 27.23 9.19
CA ALA A 2 -14.21 26.68 10.52
C ALA A 2 -13.75 25.21 10.52
N SER A 3 -12.83 24.90 11.42
CA SER A 3 -12.50 23.53 11.80
C SER A 3 -13.79 22.86 12.29
N ALA A 4 -14.13 21.70 11.74
CA ALA A 4 -15.15 20.83 12.28
C ALA A 4 -14.63 20.18 13.58
N LEU A 5 -14.45 21.02 14.61
CA LEU A 5 -14.29 20.55 15.97
C LEU A 5 -15.67 20.18 16.48
N ALA A 6 -15.78 19.06 17.18
CA ALA A 6 -16.96 18.71 17.93
C ALA A 6 -17.42 19.91 18.78
N PRO A 7 -18.73 20.05 19.07
CA PRO A 7 -19.29 21.23 19.77
C PRO A 7 -18.65 21.52 21.12
N ASP A 8 -17.95 20.58 21.70
CA ASP A 8 -17.20 20.71 22.97
C ASP A 8 -15.72 21.05 22.78
N GLY A 9 -15.27 21.27 21.55
CA GLY A 9 -13.86 21.58 21.24
C GLY A 9 -12.89 20.44 21.55
N GLY A 10 -13.41 19.26 21.90
CA GLY A 10 -12.61 18.12 22.32
C GLY A 10 -11.99 17.40 21.13
N ARG A 11 -10.66 17.46 20.97
CA ARG A 11 -9.93 16.43 20.25
C ARG A 11 -10.15 15.11 20.98
N ARG A 12 -10.69 14.10 20.30
CA ARG A 12 -10.66 12.74 20.83
C ARG A 12 -9.20 12.34 21.03
N THR A 13 -8.79 12.20 22.29
CA THR A 13 -7.45 11.72 22.60
C THR A 13 -7.54 10.21 22.67
N LEU A 14 -6.86 9.53 21.75
CA LEU A 14 -6.70 8.08 21.82
C LEU A 14 -5.89 7.72 23.07
N GLY A 15 -6.35 6.72 23.83
CA GLY A 15 -5.55 6.15 24.90
C GLY A 15 -4.30 5.43 24.34
N PRO A 16 -3.24 5.24 25.17
CA PRO A 16 -2.02 4.58 24.73
C PRO A 16 -2.25 3.19 24.11
N ASP A 17 -3.16 2.41 24.69
CA ASP A 17 -3.48 1.05 24.21
C ASP A 17 -4.27 1.09 22.90
N GLU A 18 -5.17 2.06 22.73
CA GLU A 18 -5.93 2.26 21.50
C GLU A 18 -5.00 2.72 20.36
N LEU A 19 -4.10 3.66 20.65
CA LEU A 19 -3.09 4.13 19.71
C LEU A 19 -2.15 2.99 19.31
N ALA A 20 -1.65 2.21 20.25
CA ALA A 20 -0.77 1.07 19.98
C ALA A 20 -1.46 0.03 19.08
N ARG A 21 -2.76 -0.25 19.33
CA ARG A 21 -3.55 -1.16 18.50
C ARG A 21 -3.74 -0.64 17.09
N LEU A 22 -4.06 0.65 16.92
CA LEU A 22 -4.21 1.26 15.60
C LEU A 22 -2.90 1.29 14.85
N MET A 23 -1.78 1.59 15.50
CA MET A 23 -0.44 1.55 14.87
C MET A 23 -0.06 0.14 14.43
N ALA A 24 -0.37 -0.89 15.22
CA ALA A 24 -0.14 -2.28 14.83
C ALA A 24 -0.96 -2.69 13.58
N GLN A 25 -2.09 -2.04 13.31
CA GLN A 25 -2.92 -2.31 12.15
C GLN A 25 -2.42 -1.60 10.87
N VAL A 26 -1.61 -0.53 11.00
CA VAL A 26 -1.03 0.17 9.85
C VAL A 26 -0.06 -0.72 9.06
N ASP A 27 0.58 -1.70 9.73
CA ASP A 27 1.44 -2.69 9.07
C ASP A 27 0.65 -3.85 8.40
N GLY A 28 -0.68 -3.76 8.37
CA GLY A 28 -1.56 -4.82 7.89
C GLY A 28 -1.28 -5.30 6.46
N HIS A 29 -0.74 -4.44 5.60
CA HIS A 29 -0.33 -4.85 4.25
C HIS A 29 0.91 -5.77 4.30
N VAL A 30 1.87 -5.47 5.17
CA VAL A 30 3.06 -6.31 5.39
C VAL A 30 2.62 -7.65 5.95
N ASP A 31 1.77 -7.65 6.96
CA ASP A 31 1.25 -8.88 7.55
C ASP A 31 0.47 -9.71 6.53
N ALA A 32 -0.32 -9.08 5.67
CA ALA A 32 -1.11 -9.77 4.66
C ALA A 32 -0.24 -10.54 3.65
N TYR A 33 0.82 -9.92 3.09
CA TYR A 33 1.67 -10.64 2.15
C TYR A 33 2.59 -11.67 2.84
N VAL A 34 3.01 -11.44 4.09
CA VAL A 34 3.79 -12.43 4.87
C VAL A 34 2.94 -13.66 5.18
N VAL A 35 1.68 -13.48 5.61
CA VAL A 35 0.74 -14.58 5.83
C VAL A 35 0.43 -15.32 4.52
N ALA A 36 0.40 -14.62 3.40
CA ALA A 36 0.27 -15.21 2.06
C ALA A 36 1.53 -15.95 1.58
N GLY A 37 2.60 -15.98 2.38
CA GLY A 37 3.85 -16.69 2.09
C GLY A 37 4.78 -15.95 1.15
N LEU A 38 4.57 -14.65 0.91
CA LEU A 38 5.45 -13.82 0.10
C LEU A 38 6.49 -13.09 0.95
N THR A 39 7.69 -12.98 0.43
CA THR A 39 8.68 -12.00 0.91
C THR A 39 8.35 -10.61 0.39
N GLY A 40 8.89 -9.55 1.01
CA GLY A 40 8.71 -8.18 0.52
C GLY A 40 9.23 -7.98 -0.91
N LEU A 41 10.26 -8.71 -1.31
CA LEU A 41 10.77 -8.71 -2.68
C LEU A 41 9.76 -9.33 -3.65
N GLU A 42 9.22 -10.50 -3.33
CA GLU A 42 8.22 -11.18 -4.16
C GLU A 42 6.94 -10.37 -4.27
N ALA A 43 6.50 -9.70 -3.20
CA ALA A 43 5.36 -8.79 -3.22
C ALA A 43 5.59 -7.60 -4.18
N ASN A 44 6.78 -6.98 -4.16
CA ASN A 44 7.14 -5.92 -5.09
C ASN A 44 7.16 -6.41 -6.54
N LEU A 45 7.79 -7.56 -6.81
CA LEU A 45 7.88 -8.14 -8.15
C LEU A 45 6.50 -8.54 -8.70
N LEU A 46 5.65 -9.14 -7.87
CA LEU A 46 4.29 -9.50 -8.27
C LEU A 46 3.46 -8.24 -8.57
N THR A 47 3.63 -7.18 -7.79
CA THR A 47 2.98 -5.89 -8.04
C THR A 47 3.41 -5.29 -9.38
N GLU A 48 4.72 -5.28 -9.69
CA GLU A 48 5.24 -4.82 -10.99
C GLU A 48 4.58 -5.55 -12.15
N LEU A 49 4.51 -6.89 -12.08
CA LEU A 49 3.91 -7.72 -13.12
C LEU A 49 2.42 -7.43 -13.31
N ILE A 50 1.68 -7.22 -12.23
CA ILE A 50 0.23 -6.98 -12.27
C ILE A 50 -0.08 -5.59 -12.82
N VAL A 51 0.67 -4.57 -12.40
CA VAL A 51 0.50 -3.20 -12.88
C VAL A 51 1.02 -3.02 -14.31
N GLY A 52 1.89 -3.92 -14.77
CA GLY A 52 2.47 -3.88 -16.12
C GLY A 52 3.55 -2.82 -16.26
N TRP A 53 4.31 -2.57 -15.20
CA TRP A 53 5.47 -1.69 -15.24
C TRP A 53 6.64 -2.32 -15.98
N GLU A 54 7.63 -1.49 -16.33
CA GLU A 54 8.89 -1.98 -16.87
C GLU A 54 9.52 -2.99 -15.89
N PRO A 55 9.82 -4.23 -16.35
CA PRO A 55 10.31 -5.29 -15.47
C PRO A 55 11.52 -4.87 -14.64
N LEU A 56 11.47 -5.14 -13.37
CA LEU A 56 12.49 -4.88 -12.33
C LEU A 56 12.78 -3.38 -12.05
N ALA A 57 12.18 -2.44 -12.80
CA ALA A 57 12.50 -1.02 -12.65
C ALA A 57 12.03 -0.45 -11.30
N TYR A 58 10.81 -0.76 -10.88
CA TYR A 58 10.29 -0.35 -9.59
C TYR A 58 11.01 -1.05 -8.45
N THR A 59 11.15 -2.37 -8.54
CA THR A 59 11.80 -3.20 -7.50
C THR A 59 13.27 -2.79 -7.31
N ALA A 60 14.00 -2.46 -8.40
CA ALA A 60 15.36 -1.93 -8.30
C ALA A 60 15.43 -0.60 -7.54
N SER A 61 14.41 0.27 -7.67
CA SER A 61 14.35 1.54 -6.95
C SER A 61 14.24 1.37 -5.44
N ARG A 62 13.91 0.16 -4.96
CA ARG A 62 13.81 -0.20 -3.54
C ARG A 62 15.13 -0.78 -2.98
N GLY A 63 16.20 -0.75 -3.76
CA GLY A 63 17.55 -1.14 -3.32
C GLY A 63 17.83 -2.65 -3.40
N TRP A 64 16.99 -3.43 -4.08
CA TRP A 64 17.25 -4.84 -4.30
C TRP A 64 18.33 -5.06 -5.37
N SER A 65 19.21 -6.04 -5.15
CA SER A 65 20.21 -6.40 -6.16
C SER A 65 19.57 -7.14 -7.35
N VAL A 66 20.23 -7.08 -8.49
CA VAL A 66 19.77 -7.76 -9.72
C VAL A 66 19.63 -9.27 -9.48
N GLU A 67 20.60 -9.88 -8.78
CA GLU A 67 20.59 -11.31 -8.45
C GLU A 67 19.40 -11.67 -7.57
N ALA A 68 19.11 -10.84 -6.55
CA ALA A 68 17.96 -11.05 -5.67
C ALA A 68 16.64 -10.96 -6.46
N MET A 69 16.51 -9.96 -7.34
CA MET A 69 15.31 -9.79 -8.16
C MET A 69 15.08 -10.98 -9.12
N HIS A 70 16.14 -11.49 -9.75
CA HIS A 70 16.04 -12.71 -10.57
C HIS A 70 15.66 -13.94 -9.75
N ALA A 71 16.24 -14.10 -8.56
CA ALA A 71 15.86 -15.18 -7.65
C ALA A 71 14.39 -15.09 -7.20
N GLY A 72 13.91 -13.89 -6.86
CA GLY A 72 12.52 -13.65 -6.51
C GLY A 72 11.56 -13.93 -7.68
N THR A 73 11.92 -13.53 -8.91
CA THR A 73 11.14 -13.86 -10.11
C THR A 73 11.07 -15.37 -10.34
N ALA A 74 12.17 -16.08 -10.15
CA ALA A 74 12.20 -17.56 -10.23
C ALA A 74 11.33 -18.19 -9.13
N ALA A 75 11.33 -17.64 -7.92
CA ALA A 75 10.49 -18.09 -6.83
C ALA A 75 8.99 -17.92 -7.14
N LEU A 76 8.56 -16.74 -7.64
CA LEU A 76 7.19 -16.53 -8.09
C LEU A 76 6.77 -17.50 -9.20
N THR A 77 7.69 -17.82 -10.11
CA THR A 77 7.44 -18.79 -11.19
C THR A 77 7.28 -20.19 -10.62
N SER A 78 8.14 -20.60 -9.69
CA SER A 78 8.06 -21.92 -9.04
C SER A 78 6.78 -22.11 -8.21
N GLN A 79 6.26 -21.03 -7.64
CA GLN A 79 4.99 -20.98 -6.93
C GLN A 79 3.77 -20.93 -7.87
N GLY A 80 3.98 -20.83 -9.17
CA GLY A 80 2.90 -20.70 -10.16
C GLY A 80 2.20 -19.34 -10.18
N LEU A 81 2.79 -18.32 -9.53
CA LEU A 81 2.23 -16.97 -9.45
C LEU A 81 2.59 -16.09 -10.64
N ALA A 82 3.69 -16.42 -11.33
CA ALA A 82 4.15 -15.76 -12.55
C ALA A 82 4.54 -16.79 -13.62
N ALA A 83 4.38 -16.43 -14.89
CA ALA A 83 4.84 -17.22 -16.02
C ALA A 83 5.15 -16.30 -17.22
N ASN A 84 6.26 -16.54 -17.91
CA ASN A 84 6.64 -15.80 -19.13
C ASN A 84 6.65 -14.27 -18.93
N GLY A 85 7.10 -13.78 -17.78
CA GLY A 85 7.15 -12.35 -17.47
C GLY A 85 5.78 -11.70 -17.21
N SER A 86 4.75 -12.50 -16.94
CA SER A 86 3.39 -12.02 -16.65
C SER A 86 2.80 -12.71 -15.42
N PRO A 87 1.88 -12.07 -14.70
CA PRO A 87 1.20 -12.72 -13.58
C PRO A 87 0.25 -13.79 -14.12
N THR A 88 0.20 -14.94 -13.45
CA THR A 88 -0.81 -15.96 -13.73
C THR A 88 -2.17 -15.57 -13.12
N PRO A 89 -3.28 -16.28 -13.46
CA PRO A 89 -4.54 -16.11 -12.73
C PRO A 89 -4.41 -16.32 -11.22
N ALA A 90 -3.58 -17.29 -10.80
CA ALA A 90 -3.30 -17.53 -9.38
C ALA A 90 -2.54 -16.35 -8.73
N GLY A 91 -1.57 -15.77 -9.44
CA GLY A 91 -0.86 -14.59 -8.95
C GLY A 91 -1.77 -13.36 -8.81
N LYS A 92 -2.68 -13.15 -9.74
CA LYS A 92 -3.68 -12.07 -9.64
C LYS A 92 -4.63 -12.29 -8.46
N GLN A 93 -5.16 -13.52 -8.34
CA GLN A 93 -6.04 -13.88 -7.23
C GLN A 93 -5.37 -13.67 -5.88
N LEU A 94 -4.12 -14.14 -5.72
CA LEU A 94 -3.36 -13.93 -4.48
C LEU A 94 -3.22 -12.44 -4.15
N ARG A 95 -2.94 -11.60 -5.15
CA ARG A 95 -2.83 -10.15 -4.96
C ARG A 95 -4.16 -9.55 -4.50
N ASP A 96 -5.27 -9.95 -5.12
CA ASP A 96 -6.61 -9.50 -4.72
C ASP A 96 -6.96 -9.92 -3.29
N GLU A 97 -6.56 -11.14 -2.88
CA GLU A 97 -6.74 -11.63 -1.50
C GLU A 97 -5.90 -10.85 -0.48
N ILE A 98 -4.66 -10.47 -0.84
CA ILE A 98 -3.80 -9.60 -0.02
C ILE A 98 -4.45 -8.22 0.15
N GLU A 99 -4.94 -7.59 -0.92
CA GLU A 99 -5.63 -6.31 -0.84
C GLU A 99 -6.87 -6.39 0.04
N ALA A 100 -7.72 -7.37 -0.19
CA ALA A 100 -8.93 -7.56 0.61
C ALA A 100 -8.62 -7.83 2.09
N THR A 101 -7.48 -8.45 2.39
CA THR A 101 -7.01 -8.67 3.76
C THR A 101 -6.51 -7.36 4.37
N THR A 102 -5.75 -6.58 3.62
CA THR A 102 -5.28 -5.25 4.02
C THR A 102 -6.46 -4.34 4.34
N ASP A 103 -7.47 -4.30 3.48
CA ASP A 103 -8.68 -3.50 3.69
C ASP A 103 -9.39 -3.89 4.98
N ARG A 104 -9.56 -5.19 5.24
CA ARG A 104 -10.17 -5.68 6.48
C ARG A 104 -9.37 -5.30 7.73
N LEU A 105 -8.04 -5.35 7.65
CA LEU A 105 -7.17 -4.97 8.75
C LEU A 105 -7.19 -3.46 9.00
N MET A 106 -7.40 -2.66 7.95
CA MET A 106 -7.52 -1.21 8.05
C MET A 106 -8.91 -0.73 8.50
N GLN A 107 -9.95 -1.56 8.37
CA GLN A 107 -11.32 -1.16 8.70
C GLN A 107 -11.47 -0.56 10.11
N PRO A 108 -10.88 -1.13 11.17
CA PRO A 108 -10.98 -0.51 12.51
C PRO A 108 -10.35 0.88 12.62
N VAL A 109 -9.33 1.18 11.78
CA VAL A 109 -8.73 2.52 11.71
C VAL A 109 -9.72 3.49 11.09
N ILE A 110 -10.34 3.09 9.96
CA ILE A 110 -11.37 3.86 9.27
C ILE A 110 -12.57 4.13 10.21
N ASP A 111 -13.05 3.10 10.90
CA ASP A 111 -14.16 3.20 11.83
C ASP A 111 -13.84 4.15 13.01
N ALA A 112 -12.58 4.14 13.48
CA ALA A 112 -12.14 5.04 14.53
C ALA A 112 -12.07 6.52 14.11
N MET A 113 -11.85 6.80 12.82
CA MET A 113 -11.90 8.16 12.26
C MET A 113 -13.32 8.70 12.18
N GLY A 114 -14.31 7.84 11.96
CA GLY A 114 -15.73 8.21 11.94
C GLY A 114 -16.02 9.41 11.03
N GLU A 115 -16.68 10.42 11.58
CA GLU A 115 -17.07 11.64 10.84
C GLU A 115 -15.89 12.50 10.37
N ASP A 116 -14.71 12.34 10.98
CA ASP A 116 -13.51 13.09 10.61
C ASP A 116 -12.87 12.59 9.31
N LEU A 117 -13.21 11.38 8.84
CA LEU A 117 -12.60 10.74 7.66
C LEU A 117 -12.74 11.60 6.40
N GLU A 118 -13.93 12.15 6.12
CA GLU A 118 -14.18 12.97 4.94
C GLU A 118 -13.35 14.27 4.99
N SER A 119 -13.31 14.93 6.14
CA SER A 119 -12.53 16.15 6.35
C SER A 119 -11.03 15.90 6.19
N LEU A 120 -10.52 14.81 6.76
CA LEU A 120 -9.14 14.41 6.65
C LEU A 120 -8.77 14.11 5.19
N THR A 121 -9.58 13.30 4.52
CA THR A 121 -9.35 12.93 3.11
C THR A 121 -9.35 14.15 2.19
N SER A 122 -10.31 15.08 2.39
CA SER A 122 -10.37 16.33 1.64
C SER A 122 -9.12 17.20 1.85
N THR A 123 -8.63 17.27 3.09
CA THR A 123 -7.41 18.00 3.44
C THR A 123 -6.19 17.38 2.78
N LEU A 124 -6.02 16.06 2.86
CA LEU A 124 -4.92 15.34 2.25
C LEU A 124 -4.93 15.46 0.72
N ASN A 125 -6.10 15.37 0.09
CA ASN A 125 -6.26 15.59 -1.35
C ASN A 125 -5.83 17.00 -1.75
N THR A 126 -6.19 18.02 -0.96
CA THR A 126 -5.79 19.40 -1.22
C THR A 126 -4.27 19.55 -1.15
N TRP A 127 -3.61 18.97 -0.15
CA TRP A 127 -2.17 19.01 -0.01
C TRP A 127 -1.47 18.24 -1.14
N SER A 128 -1.97 17.05 -1.46
CA SER A 128 -1.44 16.24 -2.56
C SER A 128 -1.51 16.98 -3.89
N GLN A 129 -2.65 17.63 -4.17
CA GLN A 129 -2.80 18.41 -5.40
C GLN A 129 -1.80 19.57 -5.45
N GLN A 130 -1.58 20.30 -4.34
CA GLN A 130 -0.58 21.37 -4.30
C GLN A 130 0.84 20.88 -4.60
N ILE A 131 1.20 19.67 -4.14
CA ILE A 131 2.51 19.05 -4.41
C ILE A 131 2.62 18.65 -5.88
N VAL A 132 1.56 18.08 -6.44
CA VAL A 132 1.48 17.72 -7.86
C VAL A 132 1.60 18.97 -8.75
N ASP A 133 0.87 20.04 -8.43
CA ASP A 133 0.88 21.28 -9.20
C ASP A 133 2.25 21.98 -9.20
N ARG A 134 3.05 21.76 -8.16
CA ARG A 134 4.44 22.23 -8.08
C ARG A 134 5.44 21.38 -8.87
N GLY A 135 4.99 20.30 -9.47
CA GLY A 135 5.85 19.38 -10.24
C GLY A 135 6.85 18.58 -9.40
N TRP A 136 6.60 18.43 -8.11
CA TRP A 136 7.49 17.69 -7.21
C TRP A 136 7.36 16.17 -7.34
N PHE A 137 6.32 15.70 -8.03
CA PHE A 137 6.18 14.29 -8.38
C PHE A 137 6.56 14.03 -9.84
N PRO A 138 7.02 12.83 -10.16
CA PRO A 138 7.22 12.43 -11.54
C PRO A 138 5.95 12.67 -12.37
N PRO A 139 6.07 13.04 -13.66
CA PRO A 139 4.90 13.23 -14.53
C PRO A 139 4.12 11.94 -14.75
N ASP A 140 4.79 10.79 -14.65
CA ASP A 140 4.18 9.47 -14.79
C ASP A 140 3.27 9.16 -13.58
N PRO A 141 1.94 9.00 -13.79
CA PRO A 141 1.01 8.74 -12.71
C PRO A 141 1.27 7.39 -11.99
N TYR A 142 1.82 6.40 -12.69
CA TYR A 142 2.16 5.11 -12.09
C TYR A 142 3.33 5.23 -11.12
N LYS A 143 4.31 6.08 -11.42
CA LYS A 143 5.41 6.38 -10.50
C LYS A 143 4.96 7.18 -9.27
N ARG A 144 3.86 7.94 -9.38
CA ARG A 144 3.27 8.63 -8.22
C ARG A 144 2.60 7.66 -7.25
N ALA A 145 1.94 6.63 -7.77
CA ALA A 145 1.27 5.62 -6.96
C ALA A 145 2.23 4.65 -6.27
N SER A 146 3.47 4.56 -6.73
CA SER A 146 4.50 3.66 -6.20
C SER A 146 5.44 4.30 -5.18
N GLY A 147 5.22 5.59 -4.88
CA GLY A 147 6.08 6.45 -4.08
C GLY A 147 6.30 6.12 -2.63
#